data_048d2e6cf0ca6aa43e95f9336a1252b7
#
_entry.id   048d2e6cf0ca6aa43e95f9336a1252b7
#
_cell.length_a   1.000
_cell.length_b   1.000
_cell.length_c   1.000
_cell.angle_alpha   90.00
_cell.angle_beta   90.00
_cell.angle_gamma   90.00
#
_symmetry.space_group_name_H-M   'P 1'
#
loop_
_entity.id
_entity.type
_entity.pdbx_description
1 polymer ?
#
loop_
_entity_poly.entity_id
_entity_poly.type
_entity_poly.pdbx_seq_one_letter_code
_entity_poly.pdbx_strand_id
1 'polypeptide(L)'
;MTKADLTLSYIDGRPSTVGIKAVNEVLRTVGVHASQTPSPPEARPILEASKTRALSEDEQAQLISMFSLHRSDLLAQIQLAGRTPEVHDGGHLNTSEHGVAPYPKVYDMQAMDQDAKHLVQARFGRLHVNTTDKGVGIDEVMTVVSGGPMTWFYQLPDGAVVKLSVPVVETGGPAWRLSYPGKRPHGAFLDAEHGLIVAYAHGPEKFVMRYEVPSAQGSKALATNPWIDFGGDAPRLLDE
;
A
#
# COMPACT_ATOMS: atom_id res chain seq x y z
N MET A 1 -4.38 10.83 25.37
CA MET A 1 -3.55 9.94 24.53
C MET A 1 -3.11 10.76 23.34
N THR A 2 -1.81 10.92 23.11
CA THR A 2 -1.29 11.51 21.87
C THR A 2 -1.70 10.60 20.73
N LYS A 3 -2.37 11.16 19.73
CA LYS A 3 -2.75 10.43 18.51
C LYS A 3 -1.46 9.91 17.86
N ALA A 4 -1.35 8.61 17.66
CA ALA A 4 -0.19 8.04 16.96
C ALA A 4 -0.09 8.70 15.58
N ASP A 5 1.10 9.12 15.20
CA ASP A 5 1.35 9.84 13.94
C ASP A 5 2.03 8.90 12.93
N LEU A 6 1.96 9.28 11.66
CA LEU A 6 2.68 8.59 10.59
C LEU A 6 4.18 8.64 10.89
N THR A 7 4.86 7.49 10.85
CA THR A 7 6.26 7.38 11.22
C THR A 7 7.05 6.63 10.15
N LEU A 8 8.21 7.15 9.82
CA LEU A 8 9.16 6.53 8.90
C LEU A 8 10.44 6.19 9.66
N SER A 9 10.75 4.90 9.75
CA SER A 9 11.90 4.37 10.50
C SER A 9 12.99 3.88 9.54
N TYR A 10 14.24 3.92 10.02
CA TYR A 10 15.45 3.58 9.26
C TYR A 10 16.22 2.49 9.98
N ILE A 11 16.57 1.43 9.25
CA ILE A 11 17.31 0.29 9.83
C ILE A 11 18.78 0.60 10.12
N ASP A 12 19.32 1.66 9.55
CA ASP A 12 20.72 2.07 9.68
C ASP A 12 20.99 2.99 10.88
N GLY A 13 20.01 3.15 11.78
CA GLY A 13 20.15 3.96 13.00
C GLY A 13 19.92 5.45 12.81
N ARG A 14 19.52 5.91 11.61
CA ARG A 14 19.03 7.28 11.46
C ARG A 14 17.81 7.52 12.35
N PRO A 15 17.64 8.73 12.92
CA PRO A 15 16.43 9.06 13.69
C PRO A 15 15.17 8.90 12.85
N SER A 16 14.11 8.34 13.42
CA SER A 16 12.81 8.21 12.77
C SER A 16 12.23 9.59 12.43
N THR A 17 11.60 9.69 11.26
CA THR A 17 10.87 10.87 10.81
C THR A 17 9.39 10.72 11.19
N VAL A 18 8.83 11.70 11.89
CA VAL A 18 7.46 11.65 12.40
C VAL A 18 6.63 12.80 11.84
N GLY A 19 5.38 12.52 11.51
CA GLY A 19 4.41 13.48 11.01
C GLY A 19 4.29 13.49 9.49
N ILE A 20 3.07 13.67 9.02
CA ILE A 20 2.70 13.52 7.60
C ILE A 20 3.54 14.41 6.66
N LYS A 21 3.85 15.64 7.08
CA LYS A 21 4.63 16.59 6.25
C LYS A 21 6.07 16.10 6.09
N ALA A 22 6.76 15.84 7.19
CA ALA A 22 8.16 15.43 7.18
C ALA A 22 8.35 14.06 6.51
N VAL A 23 7.44 13.12 6.76
CA VAL A 23 7.41 11.81 6.11
C VAL A 23 7.24 11.95 4.60
N ASN A 24 6.32 12.78 4.12
CA ASN A 24 6.12 13.01 2.70
C ASN A 24 7.31 13.71 2.00
N GLU A 25 8.08 14.54 2.71
CA GLU A 25 9.31 15.11 2.16
C GLU A 25 10.34 14.02 1.81
N VAL A 26 10.47 12.99 2.65
CA VAL A 26 11.34 11.84 2.37
C VAL A 26 10.72 10.95 1.29
N LEU A 27 9.46 10.56 1.43
CA LEU A 27 8.77 9.64 0.53
C LEU A 27 8.68 10.17 -0.91
N ARG A 28 8.61 11.49 -1.09
CA ARG A 28 8.61 12.13 -2.40
C ARG A 28 9.86 11.81 -3.22
N THR A 29 11.00 11.53 -2.58
CA THR A 29 12.24 11.14 -3.27
C THR A 29 12.11 9.82 -4.02
N VAL A 30 11.13 9.01 -3.68
CA VAL A 30 10.80 7.72 -4.30
C VAL A 30 9.42 7.69 -4.96
N GLY A 31 8.79 8.86 -5.09
CA GLY A 31 7.50 9.01 -5.75
C GLY A 31 6.32 8.47 -4.94
N VAL A 32 6.44 8.44 -3.63
CA VAL A 32 5.38 8.00 -2.71
C VAL A 32 4.74 9.20 -2.02
N HIS A 33 3.44 9.14 -1.80
CA HIS A 33 2.70 10.16 -1.05
C HIS A 33 1.70 9.51 -0.10
N ALA A 34 1.69 9.97 1.14
CA ALA A 34 0.72 9.60 2.16
C ALA A 34 -0.24 10.77 2.42
N SER A 35 -1.53 10.48 2.50
CA SER A 35 -2.56 11.47 2.80
C SER A 35 -3.66 10.89 3.68
N GLN A 36 -4.45 11.75 4.29
CA GLN A 36 -5.70 11.35 4.95
C GLN A 36 -6.88 11.70 4.05
N THR A 37 -7.89 10.84 4.06
CA THR A 37 -9.16 11.07 3.38
C THR A 37 -10.31 10.85 4.37
N PRO A 38 -11.35 11.69 4.36
CA PRO A 38 -12.52 11.47 5.21
C PRO A 38 -13.15 10.10 4.91
N SER A 39 -13.59 9.40 5.96
CA SER A 39 -14.45 8.22 5.79
C SER A 39 -15.88 8.68 5.62
N PRO A 40 -16.57 8.27 4.53
CA PRO A 40 -17.99 8.56 4.37
C PRO A 40 -18.79 7.99 5.55
N PRO A 41 -19.79 8.71 6.08
CA PRO A 41 -20.61 8.21 7.18
C PRO A 41 -21.28 6.85 6.87
N GLU A 42 -21.63 6.61 5.62
CA GLU A 42 -22.26 5.40 5.11
C GLU A 42 -21.34 4.17 5.20
N ALA A 43 -20.01 4.38 5.22
CA ALA A 43 -19.06 3.28 5.41
C ALA A 43 -19.10 2.71 6.83
N ARG A 44 -19.52 3.50 7.83
CA ARG A 44 -19.41 3.13 9.24
C ARG A 44 -20.06 1.79 9.59
N PRO A 45 -21.29 1.46 9.15
CA PRO A 45 -21.89 0.15 9.45
C PRO A 45 -21.08 -1.03 8.90
N ILE A 46 -20.50 -0.88 7.71
CA ILE A 46 -19.68 -1.90 7.06
C ILE A 46 -18.35 -2.05 7.82
N LEU A 47 -17.71 -0.93 8.19
CA LEU A 47 -16.47 -0.93 8.96
C LEU A 47 -16.64 -1.54 10.36
N GLU A 48 -17.79 -1.33 11.02
CA GLU A 48 -18.09 -2.00 12.28
C GLU A 48 -18.31 -3.50 12.10
N ALA A 49 -19.03 -3.91 11.04
CA ALA A 49 -19.26 -5.32 10.74
C ALA A 49 -17.95 -6.08 10.47
N SER A 50 -16.96 -5.44 9.79
CA SER A 50 -15.66 -6.05 9.46
C SER A 50 -14.84 -6.45 10.69
N LYS A 51 -15.12 -5.90 11.87
CA LYS A 51 -14.44 -6.26 13.12
C LYS A 51 -14.84 -7.61 13.68
N THR A 52 -15.98 -8.13 13.27
CA THR A 52 -16.59 -9.33 13.87
C THR A 52 -16.82 -10.45 12.88
N ARG A 53 -16.82 -10.15 11.60
CA ARG A 53 -17.03 -11.12 10.52
C ARG A 53 -16.40 -10.65 9.21
N ALA A 54 -16.20 -11.59 8.30
CA ALA A 54 -15.89 -11.30 6.90
C ALA A 54 -16.98 -10.43 6.25
N LEU A 55 -16.58 -9.51 5.38
CA LEU A 55 -17.50 -8.70 4.58
C LEU A 55 -18.06 -9.53 3.41
N SER A 56 -19.35 -9.33 3.12
CA SER A 56 -19.96 -9.87 1.91
C SER A 56 -19.40 -9.18 0.65
N GLU A 57 -19.62 -9.78 -0.51
CA GLU A 57 -19.22 -9.18 -1.80
C GLU A 57 -19.91 -7.83 -2.02
N ASP A 58 -21.17 -7.68 -1.64
CA ASP A 58 -21.91 -6.41 -1.74
C ASP A 58 -21.33 -5.33 -0.82
N GLU A 59 -20.93 -5.68 0.40
CA GLU A 59 -20.28 -4.74 1.33
C GLU A 59 -18.90 -4.32 0.82
N GLN A 60 -18.14 -5.25 0.26
CA GLN A 60 -16.86 -4.93 -0.40
C GLN A 60 -17.06 -4.01 -1.60
N ALA A 61 -18.06 -4.27 -2.45
CA ALA A 61 -18.38 -3.43 -3.59
C ALA A 61 -18.82 -2.01 -3.15
N GLN A 62 -19.57 -1.89 -2.07
CA GLN A 62 -19.94 -0.60 -1.48
C GLN A 62 -18.70 0.16 -0.97
N LEU A 63 -17.77 -0.49 -0.26
CA LEU A 63 -16.53 0.14 0.17
C LEU A 63 -15.69 0.59 -1.02
N ILE A 64 -15.57 -0.23 -2.05
CA ILE A 64 -14.87 0.13 -3.29
C ILE A 64 -15.50 1.40 -3.89
N SER A 65 -16.83 1.47 -3.97
CA SER A 65 -17.54 2.65 -4.49
C SER A 65 -17.29 3.90 -3.65
N MET A 66 -17.33 3.78 -2.31
CA MET A 66 -17.16 4.89 -1.38
C MET A 66 -15.73 5.45 -1.35
N PHE A 67 -14.71 4.60 -1.54
CA PHE A 67 -13.30 4.97 -1.49
C PHE A 67 -12.63 5.00 -2.86
N SER A 68 -13.37 4.79 -3.95
CA SER A 68 -12.85 4.86 -5.31
C SER A 68 -12.26 6.24 -5.60
N LEU A 69 -11.29 6.25 -6.50
CA LEU A 69 -10.66 7.47 -6.97
C LEU A 69 -11.19 7.80 -8.35
N HIS A 70 -11.72 9.00 -8.51
CA HIS A 70 -11.88 9.55 -9.84
C HIS A 70 -10.51 9.81 -10.47
N ARG A 71 -10.47 9.85 -11.80
CA ARG A 71 -9.22 10.10 -12.54
C ARG A 71 -8.48 11.34 -12.06
N SER A 72 -9.21 12.43 -11.80
CA SER A 72 -8.65 13.68 -11.30
C SER A 72 -7.95 13.51 -9.95
N ASP A 73 -8.55 12.72 -9.05
CA ASP A 73 -8.01 12.49 -7.72
C ASP A 73 -6.75 11.62 -7.78
N LEU A 74 -6.76 10.60 -8.63
CA LEU A 74 -5.59 9.77 -8.88
C LEU A 74 -4.43 10.61 -9.43
N LEU A 75 -4.67 11.43 -10.44
CA LEU A 75 -3.66 12.33 -11.01
C LEU A 75 -3.12 13.30 -9.95
N ALA A 76 -3.99 13.83 -9.09
CA ALA A 76 -3.56 14.69 -7.99
C ALA A 76 -2.65 13.94 -7.00
N GLN A 77 -2.97 12.71 -6.63
CA GLN A 77 -2.11 11.88 -5.78
C GLN A 77 -0.73 11.62 -6.40
N ILE A 78 -0.69 11.32 -7.70
CA ILE A 78 0.56 11.11 -8.45
C ILE A 78 1.40 12.39 -8.48
N GLN A 79 0.80 13.54 -8.74
CA GLN A 79 1.47 14.85 -8.76
C GLN A 79 1.99 15.24 -7.37
N LEU A 80 1.19 15.03 -6.31
CA LEU A 80 1.60 15.28 -4.93
C LEU A 80 2.81 14.43 -4.53
N ALA A 81 2.91 13.22 -5.07
CA ALA A 81 4.08 12.36 -4.92
C ALA A 81 5.30 12.83 -5.73
N GLY A 82 5.20 13.90 -6.52
CA GLY A 82 6.30 14.46 -7.32
C GLY A 82 6.62 13.68 -8.57
N ARG A 83 5.69 12.91 -9.10
CA ARG A 83 5.87 12.09 -10.31
C ARG A 83 4.82 12.38 -11.37
N THR A 84 5.08 11.87 -12.57
CA THR A 84 4.12 11.82 -13.68
C THR A 84 3.52 10.41 -13.76
N PRO A 85 2.27 10.26 -14.24
CA PRO A 85 1.68 8.95 -14.44
C PRO A 85 2.50 8.08 -15.40
N GLU A 86 2.54 6.77 -15.14
CA GLU A 86 3.12 5.82 -16.08
C GLU A 86 2.31 5.80 -17.38
N VAL A 87 3.02 5.82 -18.50
CA VAL A 87 2.42 5.77 -19.84
C VAL A 87 2.46 4.32 -20.33
N HIS A 88 1.31 3.76 -20.65
CA HIS A 88 1.21 2.43 -21.24
C HIS A 88 1.11 2.46 -22.78
N ASP A 89 1.08 1.28 -23.43
CA ASP A 89 0.95 1.15 -24.87
C ASP A 89 -0.23 1.98 -25.39
N GLY A 90 0.06 2.96 -26.26
CA GLY A 90 -0.92 3.91 -26.77
C GLY A 90 -0.83 5.34 -26.21
N GLY A 91 0.08 5.60 -25.26
CA GLY A 91 0.35 6.95 -24.75
C GLY A 91 -0.77 7.54 -23.89
N HIS A 92 -1.73 6.74 -23.48
CA HIS A 92 -2.86 7.17 -22.65
C HIS A 92 -2.84 6.49 -21.28
N LEU A 93 -3.22 7.26 -20.26
CA LEU A 93 -3.63 6.67 -19.00
C LEU A 93 -4.81 5.74 -19.27
N ASN A 94 -4.69 4.47 -18.91
CA ASN A 94 -5.85 3.60 -18.92
C ASN A 94 -6.86 4.14 -17.91
N THR A 95 -7.92 4.70 -18.41
CA THR A 95 -8.92 5.44 -17.64
C THR A 95 -10.15 4.59 -17.36
N SER A 96 -10.01 3.25 -17.38
CA SER A 96 -11.11 2.46 -16.90
C SER A 96 -11.44 2.94 -15.50
N GLU A 97 -12.67 3.35 -15.28
CA GLU A 97 -13.17 3.74 -13.95
C GLU A 97 -13.03 2.61 -12.92
N HIS A 98 -12.63 1.43 -13.37
CA HIS A 98 -12.57 0.19 -12.62
C HIS A 98 -11.16 -0.27 -12.24
N GLY A 99 -10.11 0.52 -12.52
CA GLY A 99 -8.74 0.13 -12.18
C GLY A 99 -8.14 -0.93 -13.11
N VAL A 100 -7.03 -1.50 -12.70
CA VAL A 100 -6.28 -2.56 -13.42
C VAL A 100 -6.40 -3.86 -12.64
N ALA A 101 -6.90 -4.92 -13.29
CA ALA A 101 -7.05 -6.22 -12.62
C ALA A 101 -5.78 -6.65 -11.86
N PRO A 102 -5.88 -7.15 -10.63
CA PRO A 102 -7.09 -7.56 -9.91
C PRO A 102 -7.82 -6.42 -9.15
N TYR A 103 -7.46 -5.18 -9.41
CA TYR A 103 -8.04 -4.02 -8.75
C TYR A 103 -9.28 -3.47 -9.48
N PRO A 104 -10.21 -2.79 -8.77
CA PRO A 104 -10.19 -2.53 -7.33
C PRO A 104 -10.46 -3.79 -6.50
N LYS A 105 -9.90 -3.83 -5.28
CA LYS A 105 -10.03 -4.98 -4.37
C LYS A 105 -10.07 -4.53 -2.92
N VAL A 106 -10.85 -5.21 -2.10
CA VAL A 106 -10.78 -5.11 -0.64
C VAL A 106 -9.89 -6.23 -0.10
N TYR A 107 -8.87 -5.86 0.68
CA TYR A 107 -8.17 -6.79 1.55
C TYR A 107 -8.82 -6.74 2.92
N ASP A 108 -9.52 -7.81 3.26
CA ASP A 108 -10.17 -8.00 4.55
C ASP A 108 -9.40 -9.08 5.32
N MET A 109 -8.54 -8.64 6.23
CA MET A 109 -7.69 -9.56 7.00
C MET A 109 -8.52 -10.43 7.96
N GLN A 110 -9.70 -9.98 8.37
CA GLN A 110 -10.62 -10.77 9.18
C GLN A 110 -11.20 -11.97 8.42
N ALA A 111 -11.36 -11.82 7.10
CA ALA A 111 -11.90 -12.88 6.25
C ALA A 111 -10.91 -14.01 5.93
N MET A 112 -9.62 -13.79 6.20
CA MET A 112 -8.56 -14.75 5.88
C MET A 112 -8.33 -15.71 7.04
N ASP A 113 -8.15 -16.99 6.72
CA ASP A 113 -7.60 -17.95 7.68
C ASP A 113 -6.10 -17.67 7.94
N GLN A 114 -5.51 -18.38 8.87
CA GLN A 114 -4.13 -18.13 9.29
C GLN A 114 -3.12 -18.40 8.17
N ASP A 115 -3.33 -19.44 7.38
CA ASP A 115 -2.44 -19.80 6.28
C ASP A 115 -2.49 -18.75 5.16
N ALA A 116 -3.68 -18.25 4.83
CA ALA A 116 -3.86 -17.16 3.87
C ALA A 116 -3.22 -15.86 4.37
N LYS A 117 -3.33 -15.52 5.67
CA LYS A 117 -2.65 -14.37 6.27
C LYS A 117 -1.13 -14.49 6.16
N HIS A 118 -0.57 -15.63 6.53
CA HIS A 118 0.87 -15.89 6.43
C HIS A 118 1.35 -15.78 4.98
N LEU A 119 0.59 -16.34 4.03
CA LEU A 119 0.92 -16.26 2.61
C LEU A 119 0.92 -14.80 2.11
N VAL A 120 -0.09 -14.01 2.49
CA VAL A 120 -0.19 -12.59 2.13
C VAL A 120 0.99 -11.81 2.73
N GLN A 121 1.30 -12.03 4.01
CA GLN A 121 2.42 -11.37 4.69
C GLN A 121 3.77 -11.77 4.09
N ALA A 122 3.97 -13.05 3.79
CA ALA A 122 5.19 -13.54 3.15
C ALA A 122 5.37 -12.97 1.74
N ARG A 123 4.29 -12.91 0.96
CA ARG A 123 4.31 -12.46 -0.42
C ARG A 123 4.48 -10.95 -0.51
N PHE A 124 3.65 -10.18 0.19
CA PHE A 124 3.68 -8.72 0.13
C PHE A 124 4.80 -8.12 1.01
N GLY A 125 5.23 -8.82 2.05
CA GLY A 125 6.33 -8.38 2.91
C GLY A 125 7.68 -8.32 2.19
N ARG A 126 7.92 -9.18 1.21
CA ARG A 126 9.14 -9.13 0.39
C ARG A 126 9.09 -7.95 -0.56
N LEU A 127 10.19 -7.23 -0.69
CA LEU A 127 10.28 -6.15 -1.67
C LEU A 127 10.09 -6.69 -3.08
N HIS A 128 9.21 -6.05 -3.82
CA HIS A 128 8.84 -6.41 -5.18
C HIS A 128 8.55 -5.16 -6.01
N VAL A 129 8.39 -5.35 -7.30
CA VAL A 129 7.89 -4.35 -8.24
C VAL A 129 6.70 -4.91 -9.01
N ASN A 130 5.78 -4.04 -9.41
CA ASN A 130 4.58 -4.39 -10.18
C ASN A 130 4.70 -3.78 -11.58
N THR A 131 5.05 -4.61 -12.56
CA THR A 131 5.34 -4.17 -13.93
C THR A 131 4.82 -5.15 -14.99
N THR A 132 4.66 -4.64 -16.21
CA THR A 132 4.50 -5.47 -17.40
C THR A 132 5.80 -6.18 -17.76
N ASP A 133 5.78 -7.08 -18.75
CA ASP A 133 6.98 -7.70 -19.33
C ASP A 133 7.90 -6.67 -20.00
N LYS A 134 7.35 -5.54 -20.44
CA LYS A 134 8.10 -4.42 -21.02
C LYS A 134 8.65 -3.44 -19.96
N GLY A 135 8.45 -3.71 -18.67
CA GLY A 135 8.93 -2.87 -17.58
C GLY A 135 8.08 -1.61 -17.32
N VAL A 136 6.88 -1.50 -17.89
CA VAL A 136 5.95 -0.42 -17.55
C VAL A 136 5.31 -0.74 -16.21
N GLY A 137 5.37 0.20 -15.26
CA GLY A 137 4.78 0.05 -13.92
C GLY A 137 3.30 0.36 -13.87
N ILE A 138 2.71 0.05 -12.73
CA ILE A 138 1.39 0.55 -12.36
C ILE A 138 1.54 1.68 -11.33
N ASP A 139 0.51 2.49 -11.19
CA ASP A 139 0.34 3.45 -10.10
C ASP A 139 -0.63 2.86 -9.09
N GLU A 140 -0.14 2.59 -7.88
CA GLU A 140 -0.92 1.95 -6.83
C GLU A 140 -1.41 2.97 -5.81
N VAL A 141 -2.64 2.77 -5.34
CA VAL A 141 -3.22 3.53 -4.24
C VAL A 141 -3.86 2.56 -3.26
N MET A 142 -3.35 2.54 -2.04
CA MET A 142 -3.86 1.73 -0.94
C MET A 142 -4.52 2.64 0.08
N THR A 143 -5.78 2.40 0.39
CA THR A 143 -6.54 3.16 1.38
C THR A 143 -6.84 2.26 2.57
N VAL A 144 -6.16 2.49 3.70
CA VAL A 144 -6.44 1.84 4.98
C VAL A 144 -7.69 2.50 5.55
N VAL A 145 -8.78 1.76 5.62
CA VAL A 145 -10.10 2.28 6.02
C VAL A 145 -10.49 1.89 7.45
N SER A 146 -9.87 0.85 8.00
CA SER A 146 -10.05 0.41 9.39
C SER A 146 -8.92 -0.51 9.83
N GLY A 147 -8.63 -0.54 11.14
CA GLY A 147 -7.64 -1.44 11.74
C GLY A 147 -6.20 -0.96 11.64
N GLY A 148 -5.27 -1.86 11.81
CA GLY A 148 -3.84 -1.58 11.87
C GLY A 148 -3.27 -1.72 13.30
N PRO A 149 -2.01 -1.28 13.56
CA PRO A 149 -1.18 -0.51 12.62
C PRO A 149 -0.78 -1.32 11.38
N MET A 150 -0.60 -0.64 10.26
CA MET A 150 -0.14 -1.27 9.03
C MET A 150 1.21 -0.71 8.61
N THR A 151 2.00 -1.51 7.91
CA THR A 151 3.36 -1.16 7.57
C THR A 151 3.60 -1.28 6.07
N TRP A 152 4.24 -0.26 5.47
CA TRP A 152 4.80 -0.32 4.13
C TRP A 152 6.30 -0.15 4.16
N PHE A 153 6.96 -0.69 3.15
CA PHE A 153 8.40 -0.62 2.98
C PHE A 153 8.72 -0.04 1.61
N TYR A 154 9.69 0.85 1.57
CA TYR A 154 10.16 1.44 0.32
C TYR A 154 11.68 1.49 0.30
N GLN A 155 12.28 1.21 -0.85
CA GLN A 155 13.70 1.42 -1.03
C GLN A 155 13.97 2.87 -1.43
N LEU A 156 14.78 3.58 -0.66
CA LEU A 156 15.23 4.95 -0.95
C LEU A 156 16.31 4.97 -2.04
N PRO A 157 16.62 6.16 -2.62
CA PRO A 157 17.66 6.29 -3.66
C PRO A 157 19.06 5.87 -3.20
N ASP A 158 19.37 6.00 -1.91
CA ASP A 158 20.63 5.56 -1.29
C ASP A 158 20.70 4.03 -1.05
N GLY A 159 19.64 3.31 -1.38
CA GLY A 159 19.53 1.86 -1.23
C GLY A 159 18.95 1.42 0.12
N ALA A 160 18.78 2.30 1.08
CA ALA A 160 18.18 1.96 2.37
C ALA A 160 16.71 1.58 2.21
N VAL A 161 16.27 0.59 2.97
CA VAL A 161 14.86 0.19 3.07
C VAL A 161 14.26 0.83 4.31
N VAL A 162 13.28 1.68 4.10
CA VAL A 162 12.55 2.35 5.18
C VAL A 162 11.25 1.63 5.53
N LYS A 163 10.85 1.71 6.81
CA LYS A 163 9.60 1.19 7.35
C LYS A 163 8.65 2.35 7.60
N LEU A 164 7.56 2.43 6.84
CA LEU A 164 6.48 3.40 7.02
C LEU A 164 5.39 2.77 7.88
N SER A 165 5.26 3.24 9.10
CA SER A 165 4.19 2.81 10.01
C SER A 165 2.98 3.73 9.89
N VAL A 166 1.88 3.16 9.43
CA VAL A 166 0.57 3.82 9.33
C VAL A 166 -0.18 3.50 10.61
N PRO A 167 -0.60 4.52 11.39
CA PRO A 167 -1.27 4.28 12.65
C PRO A 167 -2.63 3.62 12.47
N VAL A 168 -3.15 3.06 13.56
CA VAL A 168 -4.50 2.47 13.61
C VAL A 168 -5.54 3.46 13.11
N VAL A 169 -6.39 3.00 12.20
CA VAL A 169 -7.56 3.72 11.72
C VAL A 169 -8.77 3.27 12.54
N GLU A 170 -9.24 4.18 13.37
CA GLU A 170 -10.47 3.98 14.13
C GLU A 170 -11.69 4.05 13.19
N THR A 171 -12.69 3.24 13.45
CA THR A 171 -13.94 3.24 12.66
C THR A 171 -14.59 4.61 12.62
N GLY A 172 -14.79 5.15 11.40
CA GLY A 172 -15.33 6.49 11.20
C GLY A 172 -14.30 7.61 11.37
N GLY A 173 -13.05 7.27 11.72
CA GLY A 173 -11.92 8.21 11.63
C GLY A 173 -11.47 8.40 10.18
N PRO A 174 -10.57 9.37 9.92
CA PRO A 174 -10.01 9.55 8.58
C PRO A 174 -9.19 8.33 8.17
N ALA A 175 -9.44 7.83 6.97
CA ALA A 175 -8.66 6.77 6.35
C ALA A 175 -7.28 7.28 5.91
N TRP A 176 -6.27 6.41 5.90
CA TRP A 176 -4.97 6.69 5.34
C TRP A 176 -4.87 6.20 3.90
N ARG A 177 -4.36 7.06 3.03
CA ARG A 177 -4.17 6.75 1.62
C ARG A 177 -2.70 6.86 1.25
N LEU A 178 -2.15 5.79 0.66
CA LEU A 178 -0.78 5.71 0.16
C LEU A 178 -0.82 5.59 -1.36
N SER A 179 -0.16 6.50 -2.07
CA SER A 179 0.00 6.46 -3.52
C SER A 179 1.47 6.23 -3.86
N TYR A 180 1.79 5.23 -4.67
CA TYR A 180 3.16 4.89 -5.02
C TYR A 180 3.29 4.22 -6.40
N PRO A 181 4.47 4.34 -7.06
CA PRO A 181 4.72 3.71 -8.34
C PRO A 181 5.08 2.24 -8.18
N GLY A 182 4.46 1.36 -8.94
CA GLY A 182 4.76 -0.07 -8.94
C GLY A 182 6.20 -0.42 -9.34
N LYS A 183 6.91 0.47 -10.02
CA LYS A 183 8.34 0.28 -10.37
C LYS A 183 9.29 0.46 -9.19
N ARG A 184 8.90 1.16 -8.14
CA ARG A 184 9.73 1.31 -6.95
C ARG A 184 9.71 0.01 -6.16
N PRO A 185 10.87 -0.54 -5.76
CA PRO A 185 10.87 -1.65 -4.82
C PRO A 185 10.11 -1.28 -3.55
N HIS A 186 9.05 -2.03 -3.30
CA HIS A 186 8.14 -1.79 -2.18
C HIS A 186 7.65 -3.12 -1.61
N GLY A 187 7.10 -3.06 -0.40
CA GLY A 187 6.44 -4.17 0.26
C GLY A 187 5.44 -3.66 1.28
N ALA A 188 4.62 -4.56 1.82
CA ALA A 188 3.66 -4.26 2.86
C ALA A 188 3.56 -5.40 3.87
N PHE A 189 3.39 -5.05 5.14
CA PHE A 189 3.04 -5.99 6.19
C PHE A 189 1.70 -5.56 6.79
N LEU A 190 0.67 -6.32 6.45
CA LEU A 190 -0.69 -6.01 6.84
C LEU A 190 -0.97 -6.55 8.24
N ASP A 191 -1.75 -5.80 9.03
CA ASP A 191 -2.21 -6.27 10.33
C ASP A 191 -2.93 -7.62 10.19
N ALA A 192 -2.48 -8.60 10.97
CA ALA A 192 -2.99 -9.96 10.91
C ALA A 192 -4.38 -10.13 11.53
N GLU A 193 -4.82 -9.20 12.37
CA GLU A 193 -6.06 -9.39 13.15
C GLU A 193 -7.27 -8.78 12.46
N HIS A 194 -7.23 -7.49 12.11
CA HIS A 194 -8.43 -6.80 11.61
C HIS A 194 -8.13 -5.62 10.68
N GLY A 195 -7.12 -5.76 9.83
CA GLY A 195 -6.82 -4.72 8.84
C GLY A 195 -7.78 -4.77 7.65
N LEU A 196 -8.30 -3.61 7.26
CA LEU A 196 -9.17 -3.45 6.09
C LEU A 196 -8.62 -2.39 5.15
N ILE A 197 -8.33 -2.79 3.90
CA ILE A 197 -7.73 -1.92 2.90
C ILE A 197 -8.56 -1.97 1.62
N VAL A 198 -8.91 -0.81 1.09
CA VAL A 198 -9.40 -0.67 -0.29
C VAL A 198 -8.22 -0.37 -1.18
N ALA A 199 -7.89 -1.32 -2.05
CA ALA A 199 -6.77 -1.24 -2.97
C ALA A 199 -7.25 -0.85 -4.37
N TYR A 200 -6.53 0.07 -5.00
CA TYR A 200 -6.75 0.54 -6.35
C TYR A 200 -5.43 0.59 -7.11
N ALA A 201 -5.44 0.37 -8.41
CA ALA A 201 -4.28 0.58 -9.25
C ALA A 201 -4.68 1.13 -10.61
N HIS A 202 -3.79 1.91 -11.19
CA HIS A 202 -3.89 2.49 -12.52
C HIS A 202 -2.66 2.11 -13.34
N GLY A 203 -2.82 1.89 -14.63
CA GLY A 203 -1.69 1.57 -15.51
C GLY A 203 -2.05 0.58 -16.63
N PRO A 204 -1.08 -0.20 -17.09
CA PRO A 204 -1.28 -1.18 -18.15
C PRO A 204 -2.27 -2.27 -17.73
N GLU A 205 -3.00 -2.79 -18.71
CA GLU A 205 -4.07 -3.80 -18.50
C GLU A 205 -3.58 -5.07 -17.79
N LYS A 206 -2.32 -5.43 -17.99
CA LYS A 206 -1.71 -6.61 -17.36
C LYS A 206 -0.37 -6.25 -16.74
N PHE A 207 -0.18 -6.68 -15.52
CA PHE A 207 1.10 -6.58 -14.81
C PHE A 207 1.36 -7.83 -13.98
N VAL A 208 2.59 -8.00 -13.53
CA VAL A 208 3.02 -9.09 -12.67
C VAL A 208 3.83 -8.53 -11.51
N MET A 209 3.59 -9.05 -10.32
CA MET A 209 4.47 -8.83 -9.17
C MET A 209 5.78 -9.59 -9.39
N ARG A 210 6.90 -8.87 -9.38
CA ARG A 210 8.22 -9.41 -9.68
C ARG A 210 9.17 -9.23 -8.52
N TYR A 211 9.86 -10.30 -8.19
CA TYR A 211 10.90 -10.35 -7.17
C TYR A 211 12.31 -10.34 -7.77
N GLU A 212 12.40 -10.41 -9.09
CA GLU A 212 13.65 -10.38 -9.85
C GLU A 212 13.44 -9.57 -11.13
N VAL A 213 14.15 -8.46 -11.27
CA VAL A 213 14.16 -7.67 -12.50
C VAL A 213 15.59 -7.17 -12.74
N PRO A 214 16.34 -7.73 -13.71
CA PRO A 214 17.74 -7.38 -13.94
C PRO A 214 17.98 -5.90 -14.21
N SER A 215 17.00 -5.21 -14.79
CA SER A 215 17.07 -3.78 -15.12
C SER A 215 16.55 -2.85 -14.02
N ALA A 216 15.97 -3.38 -12.94
CA ALA A 216 15.43 -2.56 -11.86
C ALA A 216 16.58 -2.00 -11.02
N GLN A 217 16.58 -0.69 -10.84
CA GLN A 217 17.45 -0.02 -9.88
C GLN A 217 17.14 -0.57 -8.47
N GLY A 218 18.14 -1.14 -7.79
CA GLY A 218 17.94 -1.79 -6.50
C GLY A 218 17.50 -3.26 -6.57
N SER A 219 17.71 -3.95 -7.70
CA SER A 219 17.34 -5.35 -7.90
C SER A 219 17.83 -6.30 -6.80
N LYS A 220 18.96 -5.99 -6.14
CA LYS A 220 19.48 -6.80 -5.02
C LYS A 220 18.61 -6.79 -3.77
N ALA A 221 17.74 -5.79 -3.60
CA ALA A 221 16.81 -5.72 -2.47
C ALA A 221 15.50 -6.50 -2.75
N LEU A 222 15.22 -6.82 -4.01
CA LEU A 222 14.01 -7.59 -4.35
C LEU A 222 14.07 -8.99 -3.72
N ALA A 223 12.91 -9.57 -3.48
CA ALA A 223 12.71 -10.83 -2.77
C ALA A 223 13.15 -10.85 -1.30
N THR A 224 13.69 -9.76 -0.78
CA THR A 224 14.12 -9.62 0.62
C THR A 224 13.35 -8.50 1.32
N ASN A 225 13.47 -8.40 2.63
CA ASN A 225 13.08 -7.24 3.41
C ASN A 225 13.83 -7.29 4.75
N PRO A 226 14.71 -6.31 5.05
CA PRO A 226 15.48 -6.34 6.29
C PRO A 226 14.64 -6.10 7.56
N TRP A 227 13.39 -5.68 7.40
CA TRP A 227 12.44 -5.44 8.49
C TRP A 227 11.57 -6.66 8.84
N ILE A 228 11.72 -7.77 8.12
CA ILE A 228 10.89 -8.96 8.31
C ILE A 228 11.77 -10.21 8.44
N ASP A 229 11.53 -10.96 9.50
CA ASP A 229 12.05 -12.30 9.65
C ASP A 229 11.14 -13.29 8.91
N PHE A 230 11.68 -13.94 7.89
CA PHE A 230 11.00 -14.99 7.10
C PHE A 230 11.47 -16.40 7.46
N GLY A 231 12.29 -16.56 8.51
CA GLY A 231 12.90 -17.86 8.86
C GLY A 231 12.03 -18.77 9.72
N GLY A 232 10.92 -18.26 10.28
CA GLY A 232 9.97 -19.03 11.10
C GLY A 232 8.78 -19.58 10.31
N ASP A 233 7.83 -20.17 11.04
CA ASP A 233 6.57 -20.70 10.48
C ASP A 233 5.68 -19.58 9.90
N ALA A 234 5.83 -18.36 10.39
CA ALA A 234 5.14 -17.18 9.92
C ALA A 234 6.10 -16.00 9.77
N PRO A 235 5.92 -15.12 8.77
CA PRO A 235 6.66 -13.88 8.68
C PRO A 235 6.40 -13.00 9.91
N ARG A 236 7.46 -12.41 10.44
CA ARG A 236 7.39 -11.58 11.65
C ARG A 236 8.07 -10.23 11.40
N LEU A 237 7.33 -9.15 11.69
CA LEU A 237 7.90 -7.80 11.68
C LEU A 237 8.94 -7.66 12.80
N LEU A 238 10.10 -7.14 12.46
CA LEU A 238 11.17 -6.86 13.41
C LEU A 238 10.96 -5.48 14.03
N ASP A 239 11.17 -5.39 15.33
CA ASP A 239 11.23 -4.12 16.06
C ASP A 239 12.50 -3.34 15.67
N GLU A 240 12.55 -2.07 16.06
CA GLU A 240 13.70 -1.17 15.85
C GLU A 240 14.87 -1.55 16.75
#